data_ef61f9fc0b394ae065171fed948b0fe4
#
_entry.id   ef61f9fc0b394ae065171fed948b0fe4
#
_cell.length_a   1.000
_cell.length_b   1.000
_cell.length_c   1.000
_cell.angle_alpha   90.00
_cell.angle_beta   90.00
_cell.angle_gamma   90.00
#
_symmetry.space_group_name_H-M   'P 1'
#
loop_
_entity.id
_entity.type
_entity.pdbx_description
1 polymer ?
#
loop_
_entity_poly.entity_id
_entity_poly.type
_entity_poly.pdbx_seq_one_letter_code
_entity_poly.pdbx_strand_id
1 'polypeptide(L)'
;MSQPFLPEIRTKRLTLRPFQKGDAQDLYEYLSDPEVVRFEPYRPYTLESCGQEAENRSKNPAFIAVVLGDKVIGNVYLAKQNDYTWEVGWVFN
;
A
#
# COMPACT_ATOMS: atom_id res chain seq x y z
N MET A 1 -3.73 -6.52 -20.49
CA MET A 1 -2.79 -7.42 -19.77
C MET A 1 -2.50 -6.85 -18.39
N SER A 2 -2.66 -7.64 -17.36
CA SER A 2 -2.37 -7.16 -16.01
C SER A 2 -0.85 -7.21 -15.75
N GLN A 3 -0.36 -6.25 -14.96
CA GLN A 3 1.05 -6.26 -14.57
C GLN A 3 1.30 -7.38 -13.56
N PRO A 4 2.52 -7.93 -13.51
CA PRO A 4 2.87 -8.93 -12.52
C PRO A 4 3.02 -8.32 -11.14
N PHE A 5 2.91 -9.14 -10.10
CA PHE A 5 3.24 -8.72 -8.75
C PHE A 5 4.76 -8.53 -8.63
N LEU A 6 5.14 -7.49 -7.88
CA LEU A 6 6.53 -7.25 -7.56
C LEU A 6 7.06 -8.38 -6.68
N PRO A 7 8.23 -8.97 -6.99
CA PRO A 7 8.86 -9.89 -6.06
C PRO A 7 9.27 -9.16 -4.78
N GLU A 8 9.36 -9.88 -3.67
CA GLU A 8 9.80 -9.28 -2.43
C GLU A 8 11.21 -8.74 -2.57
N ILE A 9 11.40 -7.47 -2.22
CA ILE A 9 12.69 -6.80 -2.27
C ILE A 9 13.07 -6.39 -0.86
N ARG A 10 14.26 -6.76 -0.42
CA ARG A 10 14.75 -6.43 0.92
C ARG A 10 15.97 -5.53 0.86
N THR A 11 15.97 -4.51 1.70
CA THR A 11 17.13 -3.68 2.00
C THR A 11 17.54 -3.95 3.45
N LYS A 12 18.52 -3.22 3.97
CA LYS A 12 18.93 -3.37 5.37
C LYS A 12 17.80 -3.09 6.36
N ARG A 13 16.87 -2.20 6.02
CA ARG A 13 15.82 -1.72 6.92
C ARG A 13 14.43 -2.01 6.42
N LEU A 14 14.24 -2.02 5.11
CA LEU A 14 12.91 -2.06 4.50
C LEU A 14 12.73 -3.31 3.65
N THR A 15 11.50 -3.79 3.66
CA THR A 15 11.05 -4.83 2.75
C THR A 15 9.92 -4.27 1.91
N LEU A 16 9.98 -4.46 0.61
CA LEU A 16 8.89 -4.13 -0.32
C LEU A 16 8.26 -5.45 -0.75
N ARG A 17 6.95 -5.57 -0.59
CA ARG A 17 6.23 -6.80 -0.94
C ARG A 17 4.79 -6.49 -1.31
N PRO A 18 4.09 -7.44 -1.95
CA PRO A 18 2.64 -7.29 -2.13
C PRO A 18 1.92 -7.22 -0.78
N PHE A 19 0.75 -6.57 -0.76
CA PHE A 19 -0.08 -6.54 0.42
C PHE A 19 -0.65 -7.92 0.73
N GLN A 20 -1.00 -8.14 2.00
CA GLN A 20 -1.62 -9.35 2.50
C GLN A 20 -2.85 -8.97 3.33
N LYS A 21 -3.80 -9.90 3.47
CA LYS A 21 -5.00 -9.65 4.27
C LYS A 21 -4.67 -9.27 5.72
N GLY A 22 -3.58 -9.79 6.26
CA GLY A 22 -3.15 -9.50 7.63
C GLY A 22 -2.60 -8.09 7.82
N ASP A 23 -2.50 -7.29 6.77
CA ASP A 23 -1.95 -5.93 6.88
C ASP A 23 -2.99 -4.89 7.33
N ALA A 24 -4.24 -5.28 7.58
CA ALA A 24 -5.32 -4.35 7.90
C ALA A 24 -5.02 -3.46 9.11
N GLN A 25 -4.45 -4.02 10.17
CA GLN A 25 -4.17 -3.27 11.39
C GLN A 25 -3.13 -2.17 11.13
N ASP A 26 -2.08 -2.50 10.39
CA ASP A 26 -1.05 -1.52 10.05
C ASP A 26 -1.57 -0.45 9.09
N LEU A 27 -2.41 -0.85 8.12
CA LEU A 27 -3.08 0.11 7.25
C LEU A 27 -3.93 1.08 8.05
N TYR A 28 -4.68 0.58 9.03
CA TYR A 28 -5.53 1.42 9.87
C TYR A 28 -4.71 2.48 10.59
N GLU A 29 -3.53 2.13 11.05
CA GLU A 29 -2.69 3.04 11.81
C GLU A 29 -2.38 4.33 11.05
N TYR A 30 -2.11 4.24 9.74
CA TYR A 30 -1.81 5.46 8.98
C TYR A 30 -2.97 5.96 8.11
N LEU A 31 -3.84 5.09 7.60
CA LEU A 31 -4.97 5.54 6.79
C LEU A 31 -6.10 6.12 7.62
N SER A 32 -6.13 5.87 8.92
CA SER A 32 -7.12 6.49 9.82
C SER A 32 -6.68 7.86 10.31
N ASP A 33 -5.43 8.24 10.11
CA ASP A 33 -4.89 9.51 10.59
C ASP A 33 -5.21 10.63 9.58
N PRO A 34 -6.03 11.65 9.98
CA PRO A 34 -6.37 12.74 9.08
C PRO A 34 -5.15 13.52 8.56
N GLU A 35 -4.07 13.61 9.35
CA GLU A 35 -2.85 14.29 8.91
C GLU A 35 -2.13 13.53 7.80
N VAL A 36 -2.16 12.20 7.85
CA VAL A 36 -1.52 11.37 6.82
C VAL A 36 -2.28 11.46 5.51
N VAL A 37 -3.62 11.46 5.55
CA VAL A 37 -4.45 11.39 4.34
C VAL A 37 -5.02 12.74 3.89
N ARG A 38 -4.63 13.84 4.53
CA ARG A 38 -5.25 15.16 4.26
C ARG A 38 -5.13 15.63 2.81
N PHE A 39 -4.12 15.18 2.08
CA PHE A 39 -3.94 15.53 0.67
C PHE A 39 -4.40 14.44 -0.28
N GLU A 40 -4.95 13.36 0.26
CA GLU A 40 -5.43 12.25 -0.55
C GLU A 40 -6.91 12.45 -0.92
N PRO A 41 -7.38 11.87 -2.02
CA PRO A 41 -8.77 12.07 -2.46
C PRO A 41 -9.79 11.23 -1.69
N TYR A 42 -9.46 10.72 -0.53
CA TYR A 42 -10.34 9.88 0.27
C TYR A 42 -10.33 10.32 1.73
N ARG A 43 -11.36 9.89 2.46
CA ARG A 43 -11.49 10.16 3.91
C ARG A 43 -10.66 9.17 4.70
N PRO A 44 -10.31 9.51 5.98
CA PRO A 44 -9.66 8.54 6.86
C PRO A 44 -10.44 7.24 6.94
N TYR A 45 -9.71 6.12 6.93
CA TYR A 45 -10.31 4.79 6.95
C TYR A 45 -10.67 4.37 8.37
N THR A 46 -11.69 3.52 8.49
CA THR A 46 -12.00 2.80 9.74
C THR A 46 -11.26 1.47 9.75
N LEU A 47 -11.24 0.80 10.90
CA LEU A 47 -10.62 -0.53 10.98
C LEU A 47 -11.32 -1.53 10.07
N GLU A 48 -12.66 -1.46 10.00
CA GLU A 48 -13.44 -2.32 9.12
C GLU A 48 -13.10 -2.07 7.65
N SER A 49 -13.05 -0.82 7.23
CA SER A 49 -12.72 -0.49 5.83
C SER A 49 -11.26 -0.83 5.51
N CYS A 50 -10.36 -0.79 6.49
CA CYS A 50 -8.99 -1.23 6.29
C CYS A 50 -8.89 -2.75 6.09
N GLY A 51 -9.76 -3.53 6.72
CA GLY A 51 -9.84 -4.96 6.46
C GLY A 51 -10.17 -5.25 5.01
N GLN A 52 -11.18 -4.57 4.49
CA GLN A 52 -11.56 -4.69 3.08
C GLN A 52 -10.46 -4.18 2.15
N GLU A 53 -9.83 -3.07 2.52
CA GLU A 53 -8.75 -2.48 1.73
C GLU A 53 -7.53 -3.38 1.66
N ALA A 54 -7.14 -4.00 2.77
CA ALA A 54 -6.02 -4.94 2.77
C ALA A 54 -6.29 -6.11 1.84
N GLU A 55 -7.50 -6.64 1.85
CA GLU A 55 -7.89 -7.71 0.93
C GLU A 55 -7.83 -7.25 -0.52
N ASN A 56 -8.38 -6.07 -0.82
CA ASN A 56 -8.35 -5.52 -2.18
C ASN A 56 -6.92 -5.31 -2.67
N ARG A 57 -6.06 -4.75 -1.83
CA ARG A 57 -4.65 -4.50 -2.18
C ARG A 57 -3.87 -5.78 -2.35
N SER A 58 -4.22 -6.84 -1.62
CA SER A 58 -3.56 -8.14 -1.76
C SER A 58 -3.76 -8.75 -3.15
N LYS A 59 -4.81 -8.31 -3.84
CA LYS A 59 -5.15 -8.79 -5.19
C LYS A 59 -4.72 -7.82 -6.29
N ASN A 60 -4.18 -6.66 -5.94
CA ASN A 60 -3.83 -5.61 -6.90
C ASN A 60 -2.32 -5.44 -6.96
N PRO A 61 -1.66 -5.83 -8.08
CA PRO A 61 -0.20 -5.72 -8.18
C PRO A 61 0.33 -4.28 -8.19
N ALA A 62 -0.54 -3.29 -8.36
CA ALA A 62 -0.13 -1.89 -8.34
C ALA A 62 0.21 -1.40 -6.92
N PHE A 63 -0.32 -2.06 -5.88
CA PHE A 63 -0.04 -1.69 -4.50
C PHE A 63 1.12 -2.49 -3.93
N ILE A 64 2.09 -1.79 -3.38
CA ILE A 64 3.30 -2.36 -2.79
C ILE A 64 3.38 -1.92 -1.34
N ALA A 65 3.43 -2.88 -0.41
CA ALA A 65 3.59 -2.59 0.99
C ALA A 65 5.06 -2.28 1.30
N VAL A 66 5.29 -1.23 2.07
CA VAL A 66 6.62 -0.88 2.58
C VAL A 66 6.67 -1.29 4.03
N VAL A 67 7.54 -2.23 4.36
CA VAL A 67 7.61 -2.86 5.68
C VAL A 67 8.92 -2.49 6.36
N LEU A 68 8.83 -1.98 7.58
CA LEU A 68 9.99 -1.72 8.45
C LEU A 68 9.95 -2.74 9.59
N GLY A 69 10.94 -3.64 9.60
CA GLY A 69 10.90 -4.75 10.53
C GLY A 69 9.75 -5.69 10.18
N ASP A 70 8.75 -5.77 11.03
CA ASP A 70 7.56 -6.58 10.81
C ASP A 70 6.28 -5.75 10.66
N LYS A 71 6.43 -4.43 10.51
CA LYS A 71 5.30 -3.50 10.45
C LYS A 71 5.22 -2.81 9.11
N VAL A 72 4.02 -2.81 8.50
CA VAL A 72 3.75 -1.99 7.31
C VAL A 72 3.67 -0.53 7.73
N ILE A 73 4.57 0.30 7.19
CA ILE A 73 4.63 1.72 7.52
C ILE A 73 4.11 2.62 6.40
N GLY A 74 3.75 2.05 5.30
CA GLY A 74 3.24 2.82 4.17
C GLY A 74 3.09 1.97 2.94
N ASN A 75 2.82 2.63 1.83
CA ASN A 75 2.66 1.95 0.55
C ASN A 75 3.15 2.79 -0.60
N VAL A 76 3.50 2.10 -1.67
CA VAL A 76 3.74 2.70 -2.98
C VAL A 76 2.68 2.17 -3.92
N TYR A 77 2.11 3.05 -4.73
CA TYR A 77 1.21 2.71 -5.81
C TYR A 77 1.98 2.89 -7.12
N LEU A 78 2.02 1.85 -7.93
CA LEU A 78 2.77 1.87 -9.19
C LEU A 78 1.93 1.16 -10.24
N ALA A 79 1.31 1.93 -11.13
CA ALA A 79 0.44 1.39 -12.15
C ALA A 79 0.88 1.83 -13.54
N LYS A 80 0.99 0.87 -14.44
CA LYS A 80 1.31 1.13 -15.84
C LYS A 80 0.05 1.66 -16.54
N GLN A 81 0.14 2.87 -17.06
CA GLN A 81 -0.97 3.50 -17.79
C GLN A 81 -0.95 3.13 -19.27
N ASN A 82 0.26 3.11 -19.86
CA ASN A 82 0.48 2.67 -21.23
C ASN A 82 1.95 2.26 -21.39
N ASP A 83 2.41 1.97 -22.59
CA ASP A 83 3.77 1.46 -22.79
C ASP A 83 4.87 2.43 -22.34
N TYR A 84 4.55 3.72 -22.18
CA TYR A 84 5.55 4.75 -21.89
C TYR A 84 5.27 5.50 -20.60
N THR A 85 4.12 5.28 -19.96
CA THR A 85 3.67 6.11 -18.84
C THR A 85 3.30 5.24 -17.65
N TRP A 86 3.82 5.62 -16.47
CA TRP A 86 3.48 5.00 -15.20
C TRP A 86 2.90 6.02 -14.25
N GLU A 87 1.91 5.61 -13.49
CA GLU A 87 1.38 6.40 -12.39
C GLU A 87 2.04 5.93 -11.09
N VAL A 88 2.61 6.87 -10.35
CA VAL A 88 3.32 6.57 -9.10
C VAL A 88 2.74 7.43 -7.98
N GLY A 89 2.43 6.79 -6.85
CA GLY A 89 1.99 7.48 -5.66
C GLY A 89 2.53 6.79 -4.42
N TRP A 90 2.55 7.50 -3.30
CA TRP A 90 2.98 6.91 -2.03
C TRP A 90 2.28 7.57 -0.87
N VAL A 91 2.09 6.79 0.21
CA VAL A 91 1.55 7.27 1.49
C VAL A 91 2.37 6.62 2.59
N PHE A 92 2.80 7.40 3.57
CA PHE A 92 3.59 6.88 4.69
C PHE A 92 3.05 7.36 6.03
N ASN A 93 3.22 6.48 7.01
CA ASN A 93 2.90 6.76 8.40
C ASN A 93 3.89 7.79 8.98
#